data_1ee365d8e2127228055f58fa31eda607
#
_entry.id   1ee365d8e2127228055f58fa31eda607
#
_cell.length_a   1.000
_cell.length_b   1.000
_cell.length_c   1.000
_cell.angle_alpha   90.00
_cell.angle_beta   90.00
_cell.angle_gamma   90.00
#
_symmetry.space_group_name_H-M   'P 1'
#
loop_
_entity.id
_entity.type
_entity.pdbx_description
1 polymer ?
#
loop_
_entity_poly.entity_id
_entity_poly.type
_entity_poly.pdbx_seq_one_letter_code
_entity_poly.pdbx_strand_id
1 'polypeptide(L)'
;LHAAGGRLGLPLVAAGDVHMHVRGRRALQDTMTAIRHHVTVAEAGHLLFPNGERHLRSRRALSAIYPGDLLAETVRIAARCRFDLRKDLRYQYPHELVPAGHDASSWLRHLVEEGARWRWAEGPSPRARELIEKELALVAELGYESYFLTVHDIVRFARSRGILCQGRGSAANSVICYTLGVTEIDPALMGMLFERFISRERNEPPDIDIDFEHERREEVLQYVFERYGRERAALTAVAPQYRGRGAVRDVGRALGLPPDMVAELATTVGQWSGQAPLPDHLRERGFDPDSPVLRRLVALTAELVGMPRHLSQHPGGFVISERPLSTLVPVENAAMDGRTVIQWDKDDLDELGLMKVDCLALGMLTAVRKTLELLRDTGRRDLTLATIPIEDKPTYDMISRADTIGVFQIESRAQMAMLPRMQPETFYDLVIQVAIVRPGPIQGDMVHPYLRRRRGEEPVDYPSAALQAVLERTLGVPLFQEQVMQIAIVAAGYSGGQADQLRRSMAAWKRRGGLEPHREKLTQGMLERGYTREYAERIFEQIKGFGDYGFPESHAASFALLAYASSWLKCHEPAAFACGLINSWPMGFYSPDQILQDARRHGLRVLPVDVRHSAWDCSLESLT
;
A
#
# COMPACT_ATOMS: atom_id res chain seq x y z
N LEU A 1 -21.01 -18.41 -43.82
CA LEU A 1 -21.57 -17.46 -42.85
C LEU A 1 -22.53 -16.49 -43.54
N HIS A 2 -22.19 -15.87 -44.69
CA HIS A 2 -23.04 -14.93 -45.41
C HIS A 2 -24.42 -15.52 -45.76
N ALA A 3 -24.44 -16.71 -46.37
CA ALA A 3 -25.69 -17.43 -46.68
C ALA A 3 -26.51 -17.82 -45.44
N ALA A 4 -25.83 -18.13 -44.32
CA ALA A 4 -26.51 -18.45 -43.06
C ALA A 4 -27.12 -17.18 -42.43
N GLY A 5 -26.40 -16.04 -42.44
CA GLY A 5 -26.92 -14.75 -41.96
C GLY A 5 -28.15 -14.30 -42.75
N GLY A 6 -28.09 -14.41 -44.06
CA GLY A 6 -29.24 -14.08 -44.93
C GLY A 6 -30.48 -14.97 -44.67
N ARG A 7 -30.30 -16.27 -44.46
CA ARG A 7 -31.40 -17.18 -44.13
C ARG A 7 -32.03 -16.94 -42.75
N LEU A 8 -31.21 -16.48 -41.79
CA LEU A 8 -31.66 -16.22 -40.41
C LEU A 8 -32.11 -14.78 -40.18
N GLY A 9 -31.97 -13.88 -41.22
CA GLY A 9 -32.26 -12.46 -41.07
C GLY A 9 -31.34 -11.74 -40.08
N LEU A 10 -30.14 -12.27 -39.83
CA LEU A 10 -29.18 -11.67 -38.89
C LEU A 10 -28.18 -10.79 -39.60
N PRO A 11 -27.98 -9.54 -39.16
CA PRO A 11 -26.91 -8.69 -39.69
C PRO A 11 -25.56 -9.29 -39.37
N LEU A 12 -24.65 -9.27 -40.33
CA LEU A 12 -23.29 -9.76 -40.19
C LEU A 12 -22.32 -8.60 -40.07
N VAL A 13 -21.27 -8.77 -39.27
CA VAL A 13 -20.24 -7.78 -39.04
C VAL A 13 -18.86 -8.34 -39.36
N ALA A 14 -17.99 -7.51 -39.94
CA ALA A 14 -16.58 -7.88 -40.14
C ALA A 14 -15.85 -7.89 -38.80
N ALA A 15 -15.29 -9.05 -38.44
CA ALA A 15 -14.49 -9.23 -37.23
C ALA A 15 -13.16 -9.92 -37.55
N GLY A 16 -12.04 -9.31 -37.14
CA GLY A 16 -10.70 -9.82 -37.45
C GLY A 16 -10.15 -10.79 -36.41
N ASP A 17 -10.83 -11.01 -35.28
CA ASP A 17 -10.36 -11.83 -34.15
C ASP A 17 -8.89 -11.51 -33.81
N VAL A 18 -8.66 -10.24 -33.48
CA VAL A 18 -7.30 -9.71 -33.30
C VAL A 18 -6.71 -10.14 -31.97
N HIS A 19 -5.54 -10.76 -31.99
CA HIS A 19 -4.76 -11.19 -30.82
C HIS A 19 -3.39 -10.52 -30.72
N MET A 20 -2.97 -9.77 -31.72
CA MET A 20 -1.70 -9.04 -31.73
C MET A 20 -1.82 -7.75 -32.54
N HIS A 21 -1.04 -6.73 -32.23
CA HIS A 21 -1.13 -5.46 -32.95
C HIS A 21 -0.40 -5.47 -34.30
N VAL A 22 0.64 -6.26 -34.45
CA VAL A 22 1.37 -6.47 -35.71
C VAL A 22 1.70 -7.95 -35.91
N ARG A 23 1.82 -8.38 -37.17
CA ARG A 23 2.13 -9.77 -37.53
C ARG A 23 3.43 -10.29 -36.89
N GLY A 24 4.44 -9.43 -36.72
CA GLY A 24 5.74 -9.78 -36.11
C GLY A 24 5.65 -10.24 -34.64
N ARG A 25 4.55 -9.89 -33.93
CA ARG A 25 4.31 -10.33 -32.55
C ARG A 25 3.80 -11.77 -32.41
N ARG A 26 3.72 -12.52 -33.50
CA ARG A 26 3.30 -13.92 -33.46
C ARG A 26 4.17 -14.77 -32.53
N ALA A 27 5.50 -14.58 -32.55
CA ALA A 27 6.41 -15.36 -31.69
C ALA A 27 6.08 -15.14 -30.18
N LEU A 28 5.76 -13.91 -29.79
CA LEU A 28 5.31 -13.61 -28.42
C LEU A 28 3.94 -14.26 -28.14
N GLN A 29 2.97 -14.17 -29.08
CA GLN A 29 1.66 -14.81 -28.95
C GLN A 29 1.77 -16.31 -28.74
N ASP A 30 2.60 -16.99 -29.55
CA ASP A 30 2.83 -18.43 -29.44
C ASP A 30 3.50 -18.78 -28.09
N THR A 31 4.46 -17.98 -27.63
CA THR A 31 5.11 -18.13 -26.32
C THR A 31 4.12 -17.94 -25.17
N MET A 32 3.28 -16.90 -25.21
CA MET A 32 2.25 -16.67 -24.19
C MET A 32 1.21 -17.80 -24.16
N THR A 33 0.85 -18.34 -25.32
CA THR A 33 -0.04 -19.52 -25.41
C THR A 33 0.61 -20.74 -24.75
N ALA A 34 1.88 -21.02 -25.03
CA ALA A 34 2.63 -22.10 -24.40
C ALA A 34 2.73 -21.93 -22.87
N ILE A 35 3.02 -20.70 -22.39
CA ILE A 35 3.02 -20.38 -20.96
C ILE A 35 1.65 -20.66 -20.32
N ARG A 36 0.57 -20.22 -20.96
CA ARG A 36 -0.80 -20.41 -20.47
C ARG A 36 -1.17 -21.88 -20.29
N HIS A 37 -0.72 -22.73 -21.22
CA HIS A 37 -1.02 -24.16 -21.23
C HIS A 37 0.05 -25.02 -20.54
N HIS A 38 1.09 -24.40 -19.97
CA HIS A 38 2.20 -25.09 -19.28
C HIS A 38 2.93 -26.11 -20.15
N VAL A 39 3.09 -25.83 -21.45
CA VAL A 39 3.80 -26.64 -22.44
C VAL A 39 4.92 -25.83 -23.08
N THR A 40 5.81 -26.51 -23.84
CA THR A 40 6.75 -25.78 -24.69
C THR A 40 6.08 -25.33 -25.98
N VAL A 41 6.64 -24.32 -26.66
CA VAL A 41 6.14 -23.89 -27.98
C VAL A 41 6.19 -25.03 -29.00
N ALA A 42 7.21 -25.91 -28.91
CA ALA A 42 7.35 -27.08 -29.78
C ALA A 42 6.25 -28.13 -29.57
N GLU A 43 5.75 -28.26 -28.33
CA GLU A 43 4.69 -29.23 -27.96
C GLU A 43 3.29 -28.66 -28.12
N ALA A 44 3.15 -27.33 -28.21
CA ALA A 44 1.85 -26.63 -28.19
C ALA A 44 0.93 -27.01 -29.38
N GLY A 45 1.48 -27.40 -30.51
CA GLY A 45 0.71 -27.97 -31.64
C GLY A 45 -0.50 -27.14 -32.04
N HIS A 46 -1.69 -27.75 -31.93
CA HIS A 46 -2.98 -27.13 -32.28
C HIS A 46 -3.44 -26.03 -31.29
N LEU A 47 -2.77 -25.81 -30.16
CA LEU A 47 -3.04 -24.68 -29.28
C LEU A 47 -2.59 -23.35 -29.88
N LEU A 48 -1.64 -23.40 -30.82
CA LEU A 48 -1.14 -22.23 -31.53
C LEU A 48 -2.04 -21.86 -32.71
N PHE A 49 -2.12 -20.58 -33.02
CA PHE A 49 -2.76 -20.15 -34.25
C PHE A 49 -1.96 -20.60 -35.49
N PRO A 50 -2.65 -20.97 -36.57
CA PRO A 50 -1.98 -21.53 -37.74
C PRO A 50 -1.06 -20.53 -38.44
N ASN A 51 -1.30 -19.23 -38.27
CA ASN A 51 -0.52 -18.16 -38.90
C ASN A 51 -0.60 -16.85 -38.08
N GLY A 52 0.10 -15.80 -38.54
CA GLY A 52 0.09 -14.47 -37.91
C GLY A 52 -1.01 -13.53 -38.39
N GLU A 53 -2.12 -14.03 -38.96
CA GLU A 53 -3.15 -13.18 -39.56
C GLU A 53 -4.09 -12.49 -38.55
N ARG A 54 -4.08 -12.90 -37.30
CA ARG A 54 -4.89 -12.29 -36.22
C ARG A 54 -4.24 -11.04 -35.66
N HIS A 55 -3.90 -10.09 -36.53
CA HIS A 55 -3.27 -8.81 -36.17
C HIS A 55 -4.14 -7.63 -36.60
N LEU A 56 -3.92 -6.46 -35.99
CA LEU A 56 -4.58 -5.21 -36.38
C LEU A 56 -4.23 -4.87 -37.85
N ARG A 57 -5.24 -4.45 -38.60
CA ARG A 57 -5.09 -4.06 -40.00
C ARG A 57 -5.52 -2.64 -40.21
N SER A 58 -4.91 -1.97 -41.17
CA SER A 58 -5.38 -0.67 -41.64
C SER A 58 -6.77 -0.78 -42.26
N ARG A 59 -7.53 0.33 -42.29
CA ARG A 59 -8.85 0.38 -42.94
C ARG A 59 -8.77 -0.04 -44.42
N ARG A 60 -7.69 0.34 -45.11
CA ARG A 60 -7.43 -0.06 -46.49
C ARG A 60 -7.28 -1.58 -46.64
N ALA A 61 -6.55 -2.19 -45.75
CA ALA A 61 -6.42 -3.65 -45.76
C ALA A 61 -7.72 -4.37 -45.43
N LEU A 62 -8.52 -3.84 -44.47
CA LEU A 62 -9.83 -4.40 -44.14
C LEU A 62 -10.81 -4.29 -45.31
N SER A 63 -10.83 -3.17 -46.05
CA SER A 63 -11.70 -3.01 -47.23
C SER A 63 -11.32 -3.89 -48.41
N ALA A 64 -10.08 -4.41 -48.44
CA ALA A 64 -9.67 -5.41 -49.42
C ALA A 64 -10.05 -6.86 -49.03
N ILE A 65 -10.35 -7.10 -47.74
CA ILE A 65 -10.66 -8.44 -47.21
C ILE A 65 -12.16 -8.66 -47.03
N TYR A 66 -12.88 -7.64 -46.55
CA TYR A 66 -14.29 -7.74 -46.20
C TYR A 66 -15.19 -6.95 -47.13
N PRO A 67 -16.39 -7.44 -47.46
CA PRO A 67 -17.44 -6.66 -48.14
C PRO A 67 -17.78 -5.37 -47.39
N GLY A 68 -18.12 -4.32 -48.15
CA GLY A 68 -18.34 -2.98 -47.58
C GLY A 68 -19.55 -2.91 -46.62
N ASP A 69 -20.57 -3.72 -46.84
CA ASP A 69 -21.76 -3.82 -45.96
C ASP A 69 -21.40 -4.36 -44.56
N LEU A 70 -20.48 -5.35 -44.47
CA LEU A 70 -20.01 -5.88 -43.22
C LEU A 70 -19.13 -4.89 -42.42
N LEU A 71 -18.38 -4.05 -43.14
CA LEU A 71 -17.61 -2.96 -42.51
C LEU A 71 -18.50 -1.81 -42.06
N ALA A 72 -19.56 -1.50 -42.85
CA ALA A 72 -20.54 -0.50 -42.46
C ALA A 72 -21.31 -0.91 -41.19
N GLU A 73 -21.56 -2.21 -41.00
CA GLU A 73 -22.21 -2.73 -39.79
C GLU A 73 -21.36 -2.44 -38.55
N THR A 74 -20.03 -2.51 -38.64
CA THR A 74 -19.12 -2.13 -37.53
C THR A 74 -19.39 -0.71 -37.05
N VAL A 75 -19.59 0.24 -37.97
CA VAL A 75 -19.89 1.64 -37.66
C VAL A 75 -21.29 1.78 -37.05
N ARG A 76 -22.30 1.02 -37.59
CA ARG A 76 -23.67 1.01 -37.02
C ARG A 76 -23.68 0.47 -35.59
N ILE A 77 -22.92 -0.58 -35.31
CA ILE A 77 -22.78 -1.12 -33.94
C ILE A 77 -22.11 -0.08 -33.02
N ALA A 78 -21.00 0.52 -33.47
CA ALA A 78 -20.31 1.57 -32.71
C ALA A 78 -21.23 2.77 -32.37
N ALA A 79 -22.07 3.19 -33.31
CA ALA A 79 -23.05 4.27 -33.09
C ALA A 79 -24.14 3.94 -32.06
N ARG A 80 -24.41 2.65 -31.80
CA ARG A 80 -25.34 2.17 -30.76
C ARG A 80 -24.69 2.12 -29.37
N CYS A 81 -23.37 2.03 -29.29
CA CYS A 81 -22.61 2.03 -28.04
C CYS A 81 -22.48 3.46 -27.53
N ARG A 82 -23.41 3.90 -26.70
CA ARG A 82 -23.46 5.28 -26.17
C ARG A 82 -23.10 5.38 -24.70
N PHE A 83 -22.90 4.26 -24.01
CA PHE A 83 -22.55 4.24 -22.61
C PHE A 83 -21.13 4.79 -22.39
N ASP A 84 -21.02 5.77 -21.49
CA ASP A 84 -19.75 6.39 -21.09
C ASP A 84 -19.46 5.98 -19.63
N LEU A 85 -18.38 5.22 -19.40
CA LEU A 85 -17.99 4.74 -18.08
C LEU A 85 -17.86 5.86 -17.05
N ARG A 86 -17.41 7.06 -17.45
CA ARG A 86 -17.22 8.18 -16.52
C ARG A 86 -18.51 8.94 -16.21
N LYS A 87 -19.48 8.94 -17.12
CA LYS A 87 -20.70 9.75 -16.99
C LYS A 87 -21.92 8.93 -16.57
N ASP A 88 -22.00 7.70 -17.08
CA ASP A 88 -23.22 6.89 -16.96
C ASP A 88 -23.11 5.84 -15.84
N LEU A 89 -21.90 5.58 -15.35
CA LEU A 89 -21.71 4.70 -14.20
C LEU A 89 -22.26 5.36 -12.94
N ARG A 90 -23.24 4.71 -12.31
CA ARG A 90 -23.93 5.22 -11.11
C ARG A 90 -23.55 4.39 -9.90
N TYR A 91 -22.35 4.65 -9.38
CA TYR A 91 -21.94 4.10 -8.11
C TYR A 91 -22.64 4.82 -6.95
N GLN A 92 -23.15 4.06 -6.00
CA GLN A 92 -23.75 4.56 -4.77
C GLN A 92 -23.21 3.74 -3.59
N TYR A 93 -22.79 4.43 -2.55
CA TYR A 93 -22.31 3.79 -1.33
C TYR A 93 -23.50 3.40 -0.44
N PRO A 94 -23.44 2.26 0.32
CA PRO A 94 -24.53 1.82 1.18
C PRO A 94 -24.87 2.79 2.30
N HIS A 95 -26.16 2.89 2.65
CA HIS A 95 -26.68 3.77 3.71
C HIS A 95 -27.34 3.02 4.88
N GLU A 96 -27.39 1.69 4.85
CA GLU A 96 -28.14 0.87 5.82
C GLU A 96 -27.58 0.85 7.26
N LEU A 97 -26.45 1.51 7.52
CA LEU A 97 -25.86 1.62 8.86
C LEU A 97 -26.47 2.77 9.70
N VAL A 98 -27.32 3.58 9.12
CA VAL A 98 -27.95 4.71 9.79
C VAL A 98 -29.23 4.25 10.49
N PRO A 99 -29.37 4.39 11.84
CA PRO A 99 -30.56 4.04 12.57
C PRO A 99 -31.77 4.91 12.22
N ALA A 100 -32.97 4.41 12.47
CA ALA A 100 -34.20 5.17 12.32
C ALA A 100 -34.17 6.44 13.21
N GLY A 101 -34.53 7.59 12.64
CA GLY A 101 -34.52 8.90 13.32
C GLY A 101 -33.23 9.70 13.14
N HIS A 102 -32.25 9.14 12.45
CA HIS A 102 -31.02 9.84 12.06
C HIS A 102 -30.87 9.88 10.54
N ASP A 103 -30.13 10.86 10.04
CA ASP A 103 -29.46 10.83 8.77
C ASP A 103 -27.97 10.46 8.96
N ALA A 104 -27.23 10.29 7.88
CA ALA A 104 -25.83 9.87 7.95
C ALA A 104 -24.96 10.89 8.69
N SER A 105 -25.19 12.19 8.49
CA SER A 105 -24.45 13.27 9.14
C SER A 105 -24.69 13.30 10.66
N SER A 106 -25.97 13.27 11.08
CA SER A 106 -26.32 13.28 12.50
C SER A 106 -25.87 12.02 13.22
N TRP A 107 -25.91 10.86 12.56
CA TRP A 107 -25.43 9.61 13.13
C TRP A 107 -23.91 9.58 13.27
N LEU A 108 -23.18 10.02 12.23
CA LEU A 108 -21.71 10.13 12.31
C LEU A 108 -21.29 11.08 13.42
N ARG A 109 -21.94 12.25 13.53
CA ARG A 109 -21.69 13.20 14.63
C ARG A 109 -21.95 12.55 15.99
N HIS A 110 -23.05 11.82 16.17
CA HIS A 110 -23.35 11.12 17.40
C HIS A 110 -22.22 10.16 17.81
N LEU A 111 -21.74 9.34 16.90
CA LEU A 111 -20.64 8.39 17.14
C LEU A 111 -19.31 9.10 17.44
N VAL A 112 -19.03 10.20 16.76
CA VAL A 112 -17.83 11.03 17.02
C VAL A 112 -17.87 11.63 18.41
N GLU A 113 -19.02 12.15 18.86
CA GLU A 113 -19.18 12.70 20.23
C GLU A 113 -19.11 11.61 21.31
N GLU A 114 -19.64 10.43 21.05
CA GLU A 114 -19.48 9.27 21.92
C GLU A 114 -18.01 8.86 22.02
N GLY A 115 -17.34 8.75 20.89
CA GLY A 115 -15.92 8.45 20.82
C GLY A 115 -15.03 9.52 21.45
N ALA A 116 -15.39 10.79 21.33
CA ALA A 116 -14.67 11.88 21.98
C ALA A 116 -14.70 11.75 23.51
N ARG A 117 -15.85 11.40 24.10
CA ARG A 117 -15.97 11.11 25.54
C ARG A 117 -15.16 9.90 25.98
N TRP A 118 -15.06 8.90 25.11
CA TRP A 118 -14.23 7.72 25.38
C TRP A 118 -12.73 8.04 25.32
N ARG A 119 -12.29 8.84 24.33
CA ARG A 119 -10.88 9.16 24.12
C ARG A 119 -10.33 10.18 25.12
N TRP A 120 -11.13 11.14 25.53
CA TRP A 120 -10.71 12.23 26.42
C TRP A 120 -11.64 12.30 27.64
N ALA A 121 -11.19 11.76 28.76
CA ALA A 121 -11.98 11.71 30.01
C ALA A 121 -12.39 13.10 30.50
N GLU A 122 -11.55 14.11 30.28
CA GLU A 122 -11.81 15.54 30.64
C GLU A 122 -12.44 16.33 29.48
N GLY A 123 -12.82 15.65 28.39
CA GLY A 123 -13.29 16.25 27.15
C GLY A 123 -12.15 16.63 26.19
N PRO A 124 -12.47 16.84 24.90
CA PRO A 124 -11.50 17.21 23.90
C PRO A 124 -10.92 18.60 24.13
N SER A 125 -9.64 18.79 23.85
CA SER A 125 -9.00 20.13 23.87
C SER A 125 -9.68 21.09 22.88
N PRO A 126 -9.52 22.42 23.06
CA PRO A 126 -10.09 23.39 22.11
C PRO A 126 -9.68 23.12 20.67
N ARG A 127 -8.41 22.74 20.46
CA ARG A 127 -7.90 22.37 19.13
C ARG A 127 -8.54 21.09 18.60
N ALA A 128 -8.69 20.05 19.42
CA ALA A 128 -9.36 18.82 19.01
C ALA A 128 -10.82 19.09 18.63
N ARG A 129 -11.51 19.95 19.38
CA ARG A 129 -12.89 20.36 19.07
C ARG A 129 -12.98 21.11 17.73
N GLU A 130 -12.10 22.05 17.50
CA GLU A 130 -12.01 22.77 16.21
C GLU A 130 -11.81 21.80 15.03
N LEU A 131 -10.91 20.82 15.19
CA LEU A 131 -10.66 19.79 14.16
C LEU A 131 -11.89 18.93 13.93
N ILE A 132 -12.59 18.48 14.98
CA ILE A 132 -13.82 17.69 14.87
C ILE A 132 -14.87 18.45 14.03
N GLU A 133 -15.14 19.72 14.34
CA GLU A 133 -16.13 20.49 13.59
C GLU A 133 -15.71 20.72 12.14
N LYS A 134 -14.45 21.03 11.90
CA LYS A 134 -13.89 21.22 10.56
C LYS A 134 -13.99 19.94 9.71
N GLU A 135 -13.62 18.79 10.29
CA GLU A 135 -13.65 17.51 9.57
C GLU A 135 -15.09 17.05 9.29
N LEU A 136 -16.00 17.14 10.29
CA LEU A 136 -17.41 16.78 10.09
C LEU A 136 -18.07 17.64 9.00
N ALA A 137 -17.79 18.94 9.00
CA ALA A 137 -18.32 19.85 7.96
C ALA A 137 -17.83 19.45 6.56
N LEU A 138 -16.54 19.12 6.41
CA LEU A 138 -15.98 18.73 5.11
C LEU A 138 -16.45 17.35 4.67
N VAL A 139 -16.59 16.39 5.58
CA VAL A 139 -17.13 15.06 5.28
C VAL A 139 -18.57 15.16 4.78
N ALA A 140 -19.40 16.00 5.43
CA ALA A 140 -20.79 16.26 5.01
C ALA A 140 -20.86 16.97 3.65
N GLU A 141 -20.02 17.98 3.41
CA GLU A 141 -19.95 18.69 2.12
C GLU A 141 -19.63 17.75 0.96
N LEU A 142 -18.75 16.76 1.19
CA LEU A 142 -18.30 15.80 0.18
C LEU A 142 -19.13 14.52 0.12
N GLY A 143 -20.07 14.30 1.05
CA GLY A 143 -20.96 13.14 1.10
C GLY A 143 -20.27 11.82 1.45
N TYR A 144 -19.25 11.85 2.34
CA TYR A 144 -18.49 10.66 2.72
C TYR A 144 -18.90 10.03 4.06
N GLU A 145 -20.00 10.49 4.69
CA GLU A 145 -20.44 10.02 6.01
C GLU A 145 -20.63 8.50 6.03
N SER A 146 -21.33 7.95 5.05
CA SER A 146 -21.60 6.50 4.97
C SER A 146 -20.32 5.66 4.86
N TYR A 147 -19.27 6.20 4.23
CA TYR A 147 -17.97 5.56 4.17
C TYR A 147 -17.32 5.45 5.56
N PHE A 148 -17.30 6.55 6.34
CA PHE A 148 -16.80 6.54 7.71
C PHE A 148 -17.61 5.61 8.63
N LEU A 149 -18.93 5.56 8.45
CA LEU A 149 -19.81 4.65 9.18
C LEU A 149 -19.50 3.19 8.89
N THR A 150 -19.23 2.84 7.63
CA THR A 150 -18.82 1.48 7.25
C THR A 150 -17.48 1.10 7.86
N VAL A 151 -16.50 1.99 7.80
CA VAL A 151 -15.18 1.77 8.42
C VAL A 151 -15.32 1.57 9.93
N HIS A 152 -16.12 2.41 10.59
CA HIS A 152 -16.40 2.26 12.02
C HIS A 152 -17.07 0.92 12.34
N ASP A 153 -18.04 0.47 11.55
CA ASP A 153 -18.73 -0.81 11.76
C ASP A 153 -17.78 -2.00 11.68
N ILE A 154 -16.88 -2.01 10.69
CA ILE A 154 -15.84 -3.04 10.53
C ILE A 154 -14.88 -3.05 11.73
N VAL A 155 -14.40 -1.89 12.15
CA VAL A 155 -13.50 -1.75 13.32
C VAL A 155 -14.20 -2.18 14.60
N ARG A 156 -15.46 -1.75 14.81
CA ARG A 156 -16.26 -2.15 15.96
C ARG A 156 -16.47 -3.66 16.02
N PHE A 157 -16.75 -4.31 14.89
CA PHE A 157 -16.81 -5.77 14.81
C PHE A 157 -15.49 -6.40 15.26
N ALA A 158 -14.36 -5.99 14.69
CA ALA A 158 -13.05 -6.53 15.04
C ALA A 158 -12.76 -6.38 16.54
N ARG A 159 -12.96 -5.19 17.11
CA ARG A 159 -12.76 -4.91 18.53
C ARG A 159 -13.68 -5.72 19.44
N SER A 160 -14.95 -5.92 19.05
CA SER A 160 -15.90 -6.75 19.81
C SER A 160 -15.50 -8.22 19.88
N ARG A 161 -14.71 -8.67 18.91
CA ARG A 161 -14.14 -10.02 18.85
C ARG A 161 -12.74 -10.12 19.46
N GLY A 162 -12.19 -9.02 19.99
CA GLY A 162 -10.81 -8.97 20.50
C GLY A 162 -9.75 -9.08 19.39
N ILE A 163 -10.11 -8.77 18.12
CA ILE A 163 -9.19 -8.74 16.99
C ILE A 163 -8.47 -7.39 17.03
N LEU A 164 -7.13 -7.41 17.14
CA LEU A 164 -6.34 -6.18 17.12
C LEU A 164 -6.37 -5.55 15.72
N CYS A 165 -6.59 -4.25 15.69
CA CYS A 165 -6.58 -3.47 14.46
C CYS A 165 -6.02 -2.07 14.70
N GLN A 166 -5.44 -1.49 13.62
CA GLN A 166 -4.84 -0.15 13.64
C GLN A 166 -5.00 0.50 12.27
N GLY A 167 -5.68 1.62 12.21
CA GLY A 167 -5.69 2.48 11.02
C GLY A 167 -4.33 3.11 10.79
N ARG A 168 -3.87 3.10 9.54
CA ARG A 168 -2.56 3.63 9.16
C ARG A 168 -2.65 4.68 8.05
N GLY A 169 -1.50 5.27 7.73
CA GLY A 169 -1.39 6.21 6.63
C GLY A 169 -2.32 7.42 6.82
N SER A 170 -3.16 7.69 5.83
CA SER A 170 -4.04 8.86 5.83
C SER A 170 -5.06 8.89 6.97
N ALA A 171 -5.53 7.73 7.45
CA ALA A 171 -6.47 7.64 8.56
C ALA A 171 -5.94 8.30 9.85
N ALA A 172 -4.63 8.23 10.10
CA ALA A 172 -4.01 8.84 11.28
C ALA A 172 -3.97 10.39 11.23
N ASN A 173 -4.37 11.02 10.11
CA ASN A 173 -4.51 12.48 10.03
C ASN A 173 -5.91 12.97 10.46
N SER A 174 -6.86 12.07 10.74
CA SER A 174 -8.26 12.39 11.00
C SER A 174 -8.63 12.23 12.47
N VAL A 175 -9.15 13.29 13.06
CA VAL A 175 -9.71 13.23 14.42
C VAL A 175 -11.01 12.41 14.45
N ILE A 176 -11.77 12.36 13.36
CA ILE A 176 -12.92 11.46 13.22
C ILE A 176 -12.45 10.01 13.29
N CYS A 177 -11.42 9.62 12.55
CA CYS A 177 -10.86 8.26 12.63
C CYS A 177 -10.37 7.92 14.05
N TYR A 178 -9.78 8.88 14.76
CA TYR A 178 -9.35 8.69 16.15
C TYR A 178 -10.54 8.47 17.10
N THR A 179 -11.55 9.30 17.03
CA THR A 179 -12.75 9.18 17.88
C THR A 179 -13.55 7.92 17.57
N LEU A 180 -13.66 7.53 16.31
CA LEU A 180 -14.30 6.28 15.90
C LEU A 180 -13.50 5.01 16.23
N GLY A 181 -12.31 5.14 16.84
CA GLY A 181 -11.46 4.02 17.20
C GLY A 181 -10.76 3.35 16.01
N VAL A 182 -10.73 3.98 14.85
CA VAL A 182 -10.04 3.47 13.64
C VAL A 182 -8.53 3.56 13.82
N THR A 183 -8.02 4.63 14.44
CA THR A 183 -6.58 4.81 14.74
C THR A 183 -6.36 5.11 16.22
N GLU A 184 -5.20 4.75 16.75
CA GLU A 184 -4.76 5.08 18.10
C GLU A 184 -3.88 6.36 18.15
N ILE A 185 -3.61 6.99 17.02
CA ILE A 185 -2.83 8.23 16.94
C ILE A 185 -3.78 9.42 17.09
N ASP A 186 -3.52 10.25 18.11
CA ASP A 186 -4.24 11.52 18.30
C ASP A 186 -3.65 12.60 17.37
N PRO A 187 -4.37 13.01 16.30
CA PRO A 187 -3.85 13.96 15.33
C PRO A 187 -3.75 15.39 15.91
N ALA A 188 -4.49 15.72 16.96
CA ALA A 188 -4.41 17.02 17.60
C ALA A 188 -3.09 17.19 18.38
N LEU A 189 -2.62 16.13 19.05
CA LEU A 189 -1.33 16.11 19.73
C LEU A 189 -0.15 16.07 18.76
N MET A 190 -0.29 15.31 17.69
CA MET A 190 0.78 15.15 16.69
C MET A 190 0.88 16.31 15.70
N GLY A 191 -0.12 17.20 15.64
CA GLY A 191 -0.14 18.31 14.68
C GLY A 191 -0.30 17.86 13.22
N MET A 192 -1.01 16.75 13.02
CA MET A 192 -1.22 16.16 11.69
C MET A 192 -2.05 17.05 10.77
N LEU A 193 -1.84 16.93 9.46
CA LEU A 193 -2.49 17.74 8.44
C LEU A 193 -3.66 16.98 7.79
N PHE A 194 -4.89 17.36 8.11
CA PHE A 194 -6.11 16.70 7.61
C PHE A 194 -6.27 16.80 6.08
N GLU A 195 -5.83 17.90 5.47
CA GLU A 195 -5.90 18.13 4.02
C GLU A 195 -5.13 17.07 3.20
N ARG A 196 -4.21 16.35 3.84
CA ARG A 196 -3.57 15.19 3.24
C ARG A 196 -4.52 13.99 3.08
N PHE A 197 -5.52 13.88 3.94
CA PHE A 197 -6.50 12.81 3.90
C PHE A 197 -7.67 13.16 2.97
N ILE A 198 -8.34 14.29 3.20
CA ILE A 198 -9.46 14.78 2.42
C ILE A 198 -9.32 16.28 2.18
N SER A 199 -9.55 16.74 0.95
CA SER A 199 -9.63 18.17 0.62
C SER A 199 -10.64 18.41 -0.50
N ARG A 200 -11.17 19.64 -0.60
CA ARG A 200 -12.14 20.02 -1.66
C ARG A 200 -11.58 19.89 -3.06
N GLU A 201 -10.29 20.18 -3.21
CA GLU A 201 -9.59 20.14 -4.49
C GLU A 201 -9.19 18.71 -4.89
N ARG A 202 -9.26 17.77 -3.95
CA ARG A 202 -8.98 16.37 -4.18
C ARG A 202 -10.24 15.67 -4.68
N ASN A 203 -10.43 15.63 -5.97
CA ASN A 203 -11.56 14.93 -6.60
C ASN A 203 -11.39 13.39 -6.59
N GLU A 204 -10.98 12.85 -5.44
CA GLU A 204 -10.77 11.42 -5.20
C GLU A 204 -11.42 11.05 -3.86
N PRO A 205 -12.03 9.86 -3.74
CA PRO A 205 -12.59 9.39 -2.48
C PRO A 205 -11.50 9.19 -1.42
N PRO A 206 -11.88 9.22 -0.12
CA PRO A 206 -10.97 8.89 0.97
C PRO A 206 -10.49 7.43 0.85
N ASP A 207 -9.27 7.17 1.29
CA ASP A 207 -8.63 5.84 1.31
C ASP A 207 -8.21 5.54 2.75
N ILE A 208 -8.95 4.66 3.42
CA ILE A 208 -8.68 4.24 4.80
C ILE A 208 -8.11 2.83 4.77
N ASP A 209 -6.84 2.74 5.13
CA ASP A 209 -6.12 1.48 5.34
C ASP A 209 -6.23 1.06 6.80
N ILE A 210 -6.69 -0.16 7.07
CA ILE A 210 -6.74 -0.74 8.41
C ILE A 210 -5.93 -2.02 8.41
N ASP A 211 -4.92 -2.07 9.25
CA ASP A 211 -4.18 -3.30 9.54
C ASP A 211 -4.91 -4.09 10.63
N PHE A 212 -5.28 -5.31 10.32
CA PHE A 212 -5.80 -6.29 11.28
C PHE A 212 -4.73 -7.32 11.59
N GLU A 213 -4.81 -7.96 12.75
CA GLU A 213 -3.95 -9.10 13.03
C GLU A 213 -4.09 -10.19 11.95
N HIS A 214 -2.94 -10.68 11.47
CA HIS A 214 -2.88 -11.55 10.30
C HIS A 214 -3.72 -12.82 10.45
N GLU A 215 -3.66 -13.47 11.60
CA GLU A 215 -4.27 -14.78 11.85
C GLU A 215 -5.79 -14.73 11.80
N ARG A 216 -6.39 -13.63 12.28
CA ARG A 216 -7.84 -13.49 12.41
C ARG A 216 -8.47 -12.52 11.42
N ARG A 217 -7.68 -11.96 10.50
CA ARG A 217 -8.19 -11.04 9.46
C ARG A 217 -9.30 -11.66 8.62
N GLU A 218 -9.24 -12.97 8.35
CA GLU A 218 -10.29 -13.66 7.56
C GLU A 218 -11.67 -13.52 8.19
N GLU A 219 -11.78 -13.52 9.52
CA GLU A 219 -13.04 -13.27 10.22
C GLU A 219 -13.65 -11.90 9.84
N VAL A 220 -12.78 -10.89 9.71
CA VAL A 220 -13.20 -9.54 9.30
C VAL A 220 -13.64 -9.51 7.83
N LEU A 221 -12.91 -10.20 6.93
CA LEU A 221 -13.30 -10.28 5.53
C LEU A 221 -14.66 -10.97 5.37
N GLN A 222 -14.87 -12.09 6.06
CA GLN A 222 -16.15 -12.81 6.02
C GLN A 222 -17.29 -12.00 6.63
N TYR A 223 -17.04 -11.21 7.71
CA TYR A 223 -18.01 -10.27 8.24
C TYR A 223 -18.51 -9.27 7.19
N VAL A 224 -17.59 -8.69 6.39
CA VAL A 224 -17.98 -7.77 5.31
C VAL A 224 -18.88 -8.48 4.28
N PHE A 225 -18.55 -9.71 3.87
CA PHE A 225 -19.38 -10.50 2.96
C PHE A 225 -20.74 -10.89 3.57
N GLU A 226 -20.79 -11.23 4.85
CA GLU A 226 -22.04 -11.53 5.56
C GLU A 226 -22.93 -10.29 5.71
N ARG A 227 -22.31 -9.14 6.04
CA ARG A 227 -23.02 -7.89 6.30
C ARG A 227 -23.64 -7.28 5.06
N TYR A 228 -22.89 -7.24 3.94
CA TYR A 228 -23.30 -6.57 2.70
C TYR A 228 -23.76 -7.54 1.60
N GLY A 229 -23.49 -8.82 1.74
CA GLY A 229 -23.76 -9.83 0.72
C GLY A 229 -22.70 -9.85 -0.40
N ARG A 230 -22.46 -11.03 -0.96
CA ARG A 230 -21.46 -11.26 -2.02
C ARG A 230 -21.82 -10.60 -3.36
N GLU A 231 -23.04 -10.15 -3.52
CA GLU A 231 -23.47 -9.41 -4.70
C GLU A 231 -23.07 -7.93 -4.64
N ARG A 232 -22.97 -7.37 -3.43
CA ARG A 232 -22.72 -5.95 -3.19
C ARG A 232 -21.33 -5.65 -2.63
N ALA A 233 -20.60 -6.66 -2.16
CA ALA A 233 -19.23 -6.54 -1.67
C ALA A 233 -18.32 -7.49 -2.44
N ALA A 234 -17.16 -6.99 -2.88
CA ALA A 234 -16.12 -7.78 -3.53
C ALA A 234 -14.74 -7.17 -3.32
N LEU A 235 -13.72 -8.02 -3.40
CA LEU A 235 -12.33 -7.55 -3.41
C LEU A 235 -11.98 -6.89 -4.74
N THR A 236 -11.11 -5.90 -4.69
CA THR A 236 -10.53 -5.25 -5.87
C THR A 236 -9.56 -6.19 -6.56
N ALA A 237 -9.46 -6.13 -7.88
CA ALA A 237 -8.45 -6.84 -8.63
C ALA A 237 -7.06 -6.20 -8.50
N VAL A 238 -6.06 -6.99 -8.82
CA VAL A 238 -4.69 -6.53 -9.11
C VAL A 238 -4.24 -7.22 -10.39
N ALA A 239 -3.68 -6.47 -11.32
CA ALA A 239 -3.10 -7.00 -12.54
C ALA A 239 -1.55 -6.98 -12.47
N PRO A 240 -0.91 -7.99 -11.85
CA PRO A 240 0.55 -8.06 -11.79
C PRO A 240 1.15 -8.11 -13.18
N GLN A 241 2.17 -7.29 -13.41
CA GLN A 241 2.91 -7.27 -14.66
C GLN A 241 4.14 -8.18 -14.60
N TYR A 242 4.53 -8.71 -15.75
CA TYR A 242 5.79 -9.43 -15.88
C TYR A 242 6.97 -8.54 -15.52
N ARG A 243 7.79 -9.01 -14.59
CA ARG A 243 9.13 -8.47 -14.28
C ARG A 243 10.20 -9.36 -14.87
N GLY A 244 11.41 -8.83 -15.07
CA GLY A 244 12.47 -9.49 -15.79
C GLY A 244 12.72 -10.94 -15.35
N ARG A 245 12.88 -11.20 -14.05
CA ARG A 245 13.12 -12.55 -13.52
C ARG A 245 11.97 -13.53 -13.79
N GLY A 246 10.72 -13.06 -13.65
CA GLY A 246 9.52 -13.87 -13.95
C GLY A 246 9.40 -14.16 -15.44
N ALA A 247 9.64 -13.15 -16.28
CA ALA A 247 9.61 -13.29 -17.73
C ALA A 247 10.68 -14.28 -18.23
N VAL A 248 11.93 -14.19 -17.74
CA VAL A 248 13.00 -15.16 -18.06
C VAL A 248 12.59 -16.59 -17.73
N ARG A 249 11.99 -16.82 -16.56
CA ARG A 249 11.55 -18.16 -16.15
C ARG A 249 10.46 -18.72 -17.06
N ASP A 250 9.45 -17.92 -17.33
CA ASP A 250 8.28 -18.38 -18.09
C ASP A 250 8.62 -18.53 -19.58
N VAL A 251 9.38 -17.60 -20.18
CA VAL A 251 9.88 -17.72 -21.56
C VAL A 251 10.87 -18.89 -21.69
N GLY A 252 11.80 -19.04 -20.74
CA GLY A 252 12.77 -20.14 -20.76
C GLY A 252 12.10 -21.52 -20.76
N ARG A 253 11.08 -21.70 -19.92
CA ARG A 253 10.27 -22.93 -19.91
C ARG A 253 9.52 -23.13 -21.23
N ALA A 254 8.89 -22.08 -21.76
CA ALA A 254 8.17 -22.14 -23.04
C ALA A 254 9.11 -22.47 -24.23
N LEU A 255 10.38 -22.07 -24.16
CA LEU A 255 11.39 -22.44 -25.15
C LEU A 255 12.00 -23.84 -24.93
N GLY A 256 11.63 -24.54 -23.86
CA GLY A 256 12.11 -25.89 -23.54
C GLY A 256 13.50 -25.94 -22.93
N LEU A 257 13.96 -24.86 -22.30
CA LEU A 257 15.24 -24.85 -21.60
C LEU A 257 15.18 -25.70 -20.31
N PRO A 258 16.29 -26.38 -19.94
CA PRO A 258 16.36 -27.15 -18.70
C PRO A 258 16.08 -26.30 -17.48
N PRO A 259 15.37 -26.82 -16.44
CA PRO A 259 14.99 -26.07 -15.24
C PRO A 259 16.17 -25.39 -14.53
N ASP A 260 17.31 -26.08 -14.42
CA ASP A 260 18.51 -25.54 -13.75
C ASP A 260 19.09 -24.36 -14.54
N MET A 261 19.15 -24.47 -15.84
CA MET A 261 19.58 -23.38 -16.73
C MET A 261 18.64 -22.18 -16.62
N VAL A 262 17.31 -22.42 -16.57
CA VAL A 262 16.31 -21.34 -16.38
C VAL A 262 16.49 -20.68 -15.02
N ALA A 263 16.75 -21.44 -13.97
CA ALA A 263 16.97 -20.90 -12.62
C ALA A 263 18.22 -20.01 -12.60
N GLU A 264 19.31 -20.42 -13.21
CA GLU A 264 20.54 -19.65 -13.28
C GLU A 264 20.38 -18.38 -14.16
N LEU A 265 19.78 -18.49 -15.34
CA LEU A 265 19.48 -17.36 -16.21
C LEU A 265 18.60 -16.31 -15.49
N ALA A 266 17.65 -16.74 -14.66
CA ALA A 266 16.83 -15.83 -13.88
C ALA A 266 17.63 -15.02 -12.85
N THR A 267 18.81 -15.50 -12.41
CA THR A 267 19.69 -14.76 -11.50
C THR A 267 20.45 -13.62 -12.17
N THR A 268 20.61 -13.64 -13.50
CA THR A 268 21.26 -12.56 -14.27
C THR A 268 20.43 -11.27 -14.27
N VAL A 269 19.18 -11.35 -13.84
CA VAL A 269 18.24 -10.22 -13.78
C VAL A 269 17.91 -9.89 -12.33
N GLY A 270 18.03 -8.61 -11.95
CA GLY A 270 17.64 -8.14 -10.62
C GLY A 270 16.18 -8.48 -10.29
N GLN A 271 15.89 -8.79 -9.03
CA GLN A 271 14.56 -9.25 -8.58
C GLN A 271 13.42 -8.29 -8.98
N TRP A 272 13.68 -7.01 -8.94
CA TRP A 272 12.72 -5.95 -9.27
C TRP A 272 13.00 -5.26 -10.60
N SER A 273 13.94 -5.79 -11.39
CA SER A 273 14.26 -5.23 -12.69
C SER A 273 13.07 -5.33 -13.65
N GLY A 274 12.76 -4.21 -14.29
CA GLY A 274 11.83 -4.14 -15.42
C GLY A 274 12.53 -4.40 -16.77
N GLN A 275 13.68 -5.07 -16.79
CA GLN A 275 14.49 -5.26 -17.98
C GLN A 275 14.71 -6.75 -18.27
N ALA A 276 15.00 -7.07 -19.55
CA ALA A 276 15.50 -8.36 -19.97
C ALA A 276 16.97 -8.55 -19.54
N PRO A 277 17.51 -9.80 -19.58
CA PRO A 277 18.91 -10.05 -19.34
C PRO A 277 19.79 -9.25 -20.30
N LEU A 278 20.84 -8.62 -19.78
CA LEU A 278 21.84 -7.95 -20.61
C LEU A 278 22.88 -8.97 -21.12
N PRO A 279 23.37 -8.84 -22.35
CA PRO A 279 24.35 -9.78 -22.91
C PRO A 279 25.60 -9.96 -22.05
N ASP A 280 26.09 -8.89 -21.42
CA ASP A 280 27.28 -8.94 -20.56
C ASP A 280 27.06 -9.76 -19.30
N HIS A 281 25.89 -9.62 -18.64
CA HIS A 281 25.54 -10.43 -17.47
C HIS A 281 25.38 -11.93 -17.83
N LEU A 282 24.96 -12.23 -19.05
CA LEU A 282 24.91 -13.61 -19.55
C LEU A 282 26.31 -14.18 -19.70
N ARG A 283 27.25 -13.42 -20.32
CA ARG A 283 28.67 -13.84 -20.47
C ARG A 283 29.37 -14.03 -19.12
N GLU A 284 29.13 -13.17 -18.14
CA GLU A 284 29.66 -13.29 -16.78
C GLU A 284 29.26 -14.62 -16.12
N ARG A 285 28.14 -15.19 -16.50
CA ARG A 285 27.63 -16.47 -16.00
C ARG A 285 27.95 -17.66 -16.91
N GLY A 286 28.81 -17.46 -17.94
CA GLY A 286 29.23 -18.53 -18.83
C GLY A 286 28.24 -18.88 -19.94
N PHE A 287 27.20 -18.03 -20.15
CA PHE A 287 26.27 -18.25 -21.26
C PHE A 287 26.73 -17.49 -22.52
N ASP A 288 26.53 -18.13 -23.70
CA ASP A 288 26.71 -17.47 -24.96
C ASP A 288 25.45 -16.70 -25.40
N PRO A 289 25.41 -15.35 -25.28
CA PRO A 289 24.25 -14.57 -25.64
C PRO A 289 23.92 -14.59 -27.14
N ASP A 290 24.87 -15.01 -27.96
CA ASP A 290 24.74 -15.07 -29.42
C ASP A 290 24.15 -16.41 -29.92
N SER A 291 24.01 -17.38 -29.02
CA SER A 291 23.32 -18.63 -29.35
C SER A 291 21.86 -18.35 -29.75
N PRO A 292 21.31 -19.07 -30.77
CA PRO A 292 19.98 -18.80 -31.30
C PRO A 292 18.86 -18.88 -30.25
N VAL A 293 18.99 -19.76 -29.26
CA VAL A 293 17.98 -19.94 -28.21
C VAL A 293 18.04 -18.81 -27.20
N LEU A 294 19.24 -18.35 -26.81
CA LEU A 294 19.35 -17.22 -25.84
C LEU A 294 19.00 -15.87 -26.48
N ARG A 295 19.32 -15.66 -27.77
CA ARG A 295 18.80 -14.49 -28.51
C ARG A 295 17.27 -14.45 -28.52
N ARG A 296 16.59 -15.58 -28.73
CA ARG A 296 15.12 -15.67 -28.65
C ARG A 296 14.64 -15.42 -27.23
N LEU A 297 15.28 -16.01 -26.23
CA LEU A 297 14.95 -15.77 -24.82
C LEU A 297 14.99 -14.27 -24.47
N VAL A 298 16.10 -13.60 -24.80
CA VAL A 298 16.29 -12.17 -24.52
C VAL A 298 15.24 -11.32 -25.23
N ALA A 299 15.02 -11.56 -26.54
CA ALA A 299 14.06 -10.81 -27.34
C ALA A 299 12.62 -10.98 -26.82
N LEU A 300 12.18 -12.22 -26.59
CA LEU A 300 10.83 -12.51 -26.09
C LEU A 300 10.64 -12.03 -24.65
N THR A 301 11.68 -12.11 -23.80
CA THR A 301 11.64 -11.56 -22.45
C THR A 301 11.46 -10.03 -22.48
N ALA A 302 12.20 -9.34 -23.35
CA ALA A 302 12.08 -7.89 -23.52
C ALA A 302 10.68 -7.46 -23.96
N GLU A 303 10.06 -8.25 -24.86
CA GLU A 303 8.69 -8.00 -25.31
C GLU A 303 7.62 -8.34 -24.24
N LEU A 304 7.88 -9.34 -23.39
CA LEU A 304 6.95 -9.80 -22.37
C LEU A 304 6.96 -8.92 -21.11
N VAL A 305 8.11 -8.35 -20.76
CA VAL A 305 8.24 -7.47 -19.59
C VAL A 305 7.26 -6.29 -19.70
N GLY A 306 6.53 -6.03 -18.61
CA GLY A 306 5.51 -4.99 -18.54
C GLY A 306 4.11 -5.43 -19.00
N MET A 307 3.98 -6.60 -19.64
CA MET A 307 2.66 -7.14 -19.97
C MET A 307 1.92 -7.66 -18.73
N PRO A 308 0.58 -7.60 -18.69
CA PRO A 308 -0.20 -8.24 -17.63
C PRO A 308 0.09 -9.75 -17.61
N ARG A 309 0.28 -10.29 -16.40
CA ARG A 309 0.57 -11.72 -16.21
C ARG A 309 -0.70 -12.53 -15.96
N HIS A 310 -1.49 -12.09 -15.01
CA HIS A 310 -2.80 -12.67 -14.65
C HIS A 310 -3.61 -11.64 -13.88
N LEU A 311 -4.89 -11.87 -13.71
CA LEU A 311 -5.70 -11.16 -12.76
C LEU A 311 -5.54 -11.82 -11.39
N SER A 312 -5.32 -11.04 -10.35
CA SER A 312 -5.20 -11.45 -8.95
C SER A 312 -6.13 -10.62 -8.10
N GLN A 313 -6.30 -11.00 -6.85
CA GLN A 313 -7.06 -10.21 -5.88
C GLN A 313 -6.14 -9.26 -5.10
N HIS A 314 -6.63 -8.07 -4.78
CA HIS A 314 -6.00 -7.18 -3.80
C HIS A 314 -6.00 -7.86 -2.41
N PRO A 315 -4.94 -7.70 -1.59
CA PRO A 315 -4.86 -8.39 -0.31
C PRO A 315 -6.00 -8.06 0.67
N GLY A 316 -6.67 -6.92 0.54
CA GLY A 316 -7.74 -6.54 1.48
C GLY A 316 -8.65 -5.41 1.03
N GLY A 317 -8.49 -4.89 -0.21
CA GLY A 317 -9.32 -3.79 -0.70
C GLY A 317 -10.71 -4.25 -1.09
N PHE A 318 -11.73 -3.84 -0.32
CA PHE A 318 -13.14 -4.08 -0.62
C PHE A 318 -13.77 -2.89 -1.32
N VAL A 319 -14.54 -3.19 -2.37
CA VAL A 319 -15.55 -2.28 -2.92
C VAL A 319 -16.91 -2.76 -2.44
N ILE A 320 -17.69 -1.84 -1.88
CA ILE A 320 -19.03 -2.09 -1.36
C ILE A 320 -20.00 -1.14 -2.06
N SER A 321 -21.13 -1.65 -2.56
CA SER A 321 -22.11 -0.88 -3.31
C SER A 321 -23.52 -1.06 -2.75
N GLU A 322 -24.35 -0.03 -2.89
CA GLU A 322 -25.79 -0.09 -2.57
C GLU A 322 -26.52 -1.09 -3.49
N ARG A 323 -26.13 -1.17 -4.75
CA ARG A 323 -26.68 -2.10 -5.76
C ARG A 323 -25.71 -3.25 -6.04
N PRO A 324 -26.18 -4.35 -6.65
CA PRO A 324 -25.30 -5.43 -7.06
C PRO A 324 -24.13 -4.92 -7.91
N LEU A 325 -22.91 -5.27 -7.54
CA LEU A 325 -21.66 -4.88 -8.24
C LEU A 325 -21.67 -5.32 -9.70
N SER A 326 -22.37 -6.42 -10.03
CA SER A 326 -22.52 -6.90 -11.41
C SER A 326 -23.23 -5.91 -12.35
N THR A 327 -23.91 -4.89 -11.80
CA THR A 327 -24.47 -3.78 -12.60
C THR A 327 -23.44 -2.72 -12.96
N LEU A 328 -22.29 -2.75 -12.32
CA LEU A 328 -21.19 -1.79 -12.51
C LEU A 328 -20.01 -2.41 -13.26
N VAL A 329 -19.61 -3.61 -12.87
CA VAL A 329 -18.38 -4.27 -13.30
C VAL A 329 -18.57 -5.80 -13.29
N PRO A 330 -17.88 -6.56 -14.17
CA PRO A 330 -17.84 -8.01 -14.05
C PRO A 330 -17.28 -8.46 -12.69
N VAL A 331 -17.96 -9.42 -12.07
CA VAL A 331 -17.57 -10.02 -10.80
C VAL A 331 -17.26 -11.49 -11.04
N GLU A 332 -16.17 -11.99 -10.47
CA GLU A 332 -15.76 -13.40 -10.55
C GLU A 332 -15.47 -14.00 -9.18
N ASN A 333 -15.49 -15.31 -9.08
CA ASN A 333 -15.05 -16.00 -7.88
C ASN A 333 -13.53 -15.92 -7.77
N ALA A 334 -13.03 -15.64 -6.58
CA ALA A 334 -11.61 -15.72 -6.31
C ALA A 334 -11.11 -17.18 -6.32
N ALA A 335 -9.79 -17.37 -6.42
CA ALA A 335 -9.17 -18.68 -6.24
C ALA A 335 -9.33 -19.22 -4.81
N MET A 336 -9.51 -18.34 -3.83
CA MET A 336 -9.84 -18.71 -2.45
C MET A 336 -11.36 -18.78 -2.29
N ASP A 337 -11.81 -19.84 -1.64
CA ASP A 337 -13.22 -20.02 -1.35
C ASP A 337 -13.80 -18.87 -0.52
N GLY A 338 -15.08 -18.61 -0.67
CA GLY A 338 -15.77 -17.59 0.10
C GLY A 338 -15.53 -16.15 -0.34
N ARG A 339 -14.80 -15.88 -1.42
CA ARG A 339 -14.46 -14.53 -1.89
C ARG A 339 -14.91 -14.28 -3.33
N THR A 340 -15.26 -13.03 -3.60
CA THR A 340 -15.53 -12.52 -4.96
C THR A 340 -14.57 -11.35 -5.27
N VAL A 341 -14.26 -11.17 -6.55
CA VAL A 341 -13.33 -10.15 -7.06
C VAL A 341 -13.99 -9.42 -8.21
N ILE A 342 -13.94 -8.09 -8.20
CA ILE A 342 -14.29 -7.27 -9.36
C ILE A 342 -13.10 -7.18 -10.32
N GLN A 343 -13.36 -7.02 -11.64
CA GLN A 343 -12.29 -6.96 -12.65
C GLN A 343 -11.67 -5.58 -12.82
N TRP A 344 -11.79 -4.69 -11.85
CA TRP A 344 -11.11 -3.40 -11.80
C TRP A 344 -10.03 -3.40 -10.74
N ASP A 345 -8.90 -2.77 -11.07
CA ASP A 345 -7.81 -2.53 -10.13
C ASP A 345 -7.94 -1.16 -9.43
N LYS A 346 -6.95 -0.82 -8.60
CA LYS A 346 -6.96 0.43 -7.83
C LYS A 346 -7.04 1.67 -8.74
N ASP A 347 -6.29 1.69 -9.83
CA ASP A 347 -6.22 2.85 -10.73
C ASP A 347 -7.57 3.06 -11.44
N ASP A 348 -8.28 1.96 -11.77
CA ASP A 348 -9.64 2.01 -12.31
C ASP A 348 -10.63 2.57 -11.29
N LEU A 349 -10.55 2.16 -10.02
CA LEU A 349 -11.41 2.67 -8.96
C LEU A 349 -11.23 4.17 -8.74
N ASP A 350 -9.97 4.62 -8.69
CA ASP A 350 -9.63 6.04 -8.52
C ASP A 350 -10.16 6.88 -9.70
N GLU A 351 -10.04 6.38 -10.95
CA GLU A 351 -10.53 7.06 -12.15
C GLU A 351 -12.07 7.14 -12.22
N LEU A 352 -12.77 6.14 -11.67
CA LEU A 352 -14.24 6.03 -11.70
C LEU A 352 -14.90 6.56 -10.41
N GLY A 353 -14.12 6.97 -9.42
CA GLY A 353 -14.62 7.52 -8.17
C GLY A 353 -15.28 6.50 -7.25
N LEU A 354 -14.88 5.21 -7.32
CA LEU A 354 -15.38 4.18 -6.42
C LEU A 354 -14.59 4.17 -5.11
N MET A 355 -15.29 4.10 -4.00
CA MET A 355 -14.68 4.02 -2.67
C MET A 355 -14.31 2.57 -2.33
N LYS A 356 -13.12 2.37 -1.80
CA LYS A 356 -12.66 1.10 -1.25
C LYS A 356 -12.29 1.22 0.22
N VAL A 357 -12.42 0.13 0.96
CA VAL A 357 -11.94 -0.02 2.33
C VAL A 357 -10.87 -1.10 2.34
N ASP A 358 -9.68 -0.78 2.83
CA ASP A 358 -8.56 -1.71 2.87
C ASP A 358 -8.47 -2.44 4.21
N CYS A 359 -8.89 -3.70 4.24
CA CYS A 359 -8.75 -4.62 5.38
C CYS A 359 -7.44 -5.42 5.22
N LEU A 360 -6.32 -4.86 5.65
CA LEU A 360 -4.99 -5.42 5.46
C LEU A 360 -4.59 -6.35 6.61
N ALA A 361 -3.49 -7.08 6.45
CA ALA A 361 -2.96 -7.98 7.48
C ALA A 361 -1.60 -7.53 7.98
N LEU A 362 -1.41 -7.55 9.30
CA LEU A 362 -0.13 -7.25 9.91
C LEU A 362 0.25 -8.30 10.96
N GLY A 363 1.32 -9.08 10.67
CA GLY A 363 1.77 -10.17 11.55
C GLY A 363 2.18 -9.69 12.94
N MET A 364 2.74 -8.49 13.07
CA MET A 364 3.13 -7.94 14.37
C MET A 364 1.92 -7.75 15.30
N LEU A 365 0.73 -7.41 14.78
CA LEU A 365 -0.48 -7.33 15.61
C LEU A 365 -0.84 -8.71 16.20
N THR A 366 -0.67 -9.80 15.42
CA THR A 366 -0.83 -11.17 15.93
C THR A 366 0.18 -11.47 17.03
N ALA A 367 1.45 -11.13 16.83
CA ALA A 367 2.50 -11.36 17.82
C ALA A 367 2.25 -10.59 19.12
N VAL A 368 1.83 -9.34 19.02
CA VAL A 368 1.48 -8.51 20.18
C VAL A 368 0.27 -9.10 20.91
N ARG A 369 -0.81 -9.47 20.20
CA ARG A 369 -1.97 -10.11 20.84
C ARG A 369 -1.58 -11.36 21.60
N LYS A 370 -0.87 -12.29 20.93
CA LYS A 370 -0.42 -13.54 21.58
C LYS A 370 0.48 -13.28 22.79
N THR A 371 1.34 -12.28 22.73
CA THR A 371 2.18 -11.87 23.87
C THR A 371 1.32 -11.37 25.04
N LEU A 372 0.36 -10.49 24.77
CA LEU A 372 -0.54 -9.95 25.81
C LEU A 372 -1.44 -11.03 26.41
N GLU A 373 -1.93 -11.97 25.61
CA GLU A 373 -2.69 -13.13 26.08
C GLU A 373 -1.83 -14.04 26.98
N LEU A 374 -0.61 -14.36 26.59
CA LEU A 374 0.32 -15.14 27.43
C LEU A 374 0.59 -14.47 28.78
N LEU A 375 0.73 -13.15 28.82
CA LEU A 375 0.92 -12.39 30.05
C LEU A 375 -0.30 -12.45 30.97
N ARG A 376 -1.50 -12.28 30.38
CA ARG A 376 -2.77 -12.37 31.13
C ARG A 376 -3.02 -13.79 31.64
N ASP A 377 -2.88 -14.80 30.78
CA ASP A 377 -3.18 -16.20 31.09
C ASP A 377 -2.22 -16.79 32.12
N THR A 378 -0.99 -16.27 32.19
CA THR A 378 -0.01 -16.63 33.24
C THR A 378 -0.14 -15.76 34.51
N GLY A 379 -1.11 -14.84 34.57
CA GLY A 379 -1.33 -13.95 35.72
C GLY A 379 -0.22 -12.91 35.96
N ARG A 380 0.65 -12.68 34.96
CA ARG A 380 1.77 -11.73 35.07
C ARG A 380 1.34 -10.29 34.96
N ARG A 381 0.61 -9.98 33.87
CA ARG A 381 0.08 -8.64 33.59
C ARG A 381 -1.21 -8.72 32.78
N ASP A 382 -2.11 -7.83 33.02
CA ASP A 382 -3.30 -7.59 32.17
C ASP A 382 -3.13 -6.24 31.46
N LEU A 383 -2.66 -6.31 30.21
CA LEU A 383 -2.32 -5.16 29.39
C LEU A 383 -3.08 -5.19 28.06
N THR A 384 -3.32 -4.00 27.54
CA THR A 384 -3.77 -3.75 26.16
C THR A 384 -2.75 -2.86 25.45
N LEU A 385 -2.82 -2.73 24.14
CA LEU A 385 -1.99 -1.77 23.41
C LEU A 385 -2.07 -0.34 23.97
N ALA A 386 -3.26 0.07 24.41
CA ALA A 386 -3.50 1.39 24.97
C ALA A 386 -2.96 1.58 26.39
N THR A 387 -2.73 0.50 27.14
CA THR A 387 -2.26 0.56 28.54
C THR A 387 -0.77 0.23 28.69
N ILE A 388 -0.06 -0.05 27.58
CA ILE A 388 1.41 -0.14 27.61
C ILE A 388 1.97 1.23 28.03
N PRO A 389 2.81 1.30 29.10
CA PRO A 389 3.38 2.57 29.56
C PRO A 389 4.15 3.28 28.45
N ILE A 390 3.87 4.56 28.23
CA ILE A 390 4.55 5.40 27.25
C ILE A 390 5.78 6.07 27.86
N GLU A 391 6.73 6.51 27.01
CA GLU A 391 7.94 7.26 27.39
C GLU A 391 8.80 6.52 28.46
N ASP A 392 8.88 5.18 28.33
CA ASP A 392 9.64 4.34 29.25
C ASP A 392 11.14 4.37 28.92
N LYS A 393 11.94 4.95 29.84
CA LYS A 393 13.38 5.11 29.63
C LYS A 393 14.14 3.80 29.37
N PRO A 394 13.92 2.69 30.13
CA PRO A 394 14.57 1.41 29.83
C PRO A 394 14.34 0.91 28.41
N THR A 395 13.13 1.12 27.88
CA THR A 395 12.79 0.77 26.49
C THR A 395 13.60 1.58 25.50
N TYR A 396 13.70 2.91 25.67
CA TYR A 396 14.54 3.75 24.80
C TYR A 396 16.03 3.44 24.92
N ASP A 397 16.53 3.13 26.12
CA ASP A 397 17.91 2.71 26.34
C ASP A 397 18.22 1.39 25.58
N MET A 398 17.29 0.43 25.56
CA MET A 398 17.39 -0.80 24.78
C MET A 398 17.41 -0.50 23.27
N ILE A 399 16.50 0.31 22.80
CA ILE A 399 16.42 0.73 21.39
C ILE A 399 17.71 1.41 20.95
N SER A 400 18.24 2.34 21.77
CA SER A 400 19.46 3.12 21.48
C SER A 400 20.71 2.25 21.41
N ARG A 401 20.73 1.09 22.06
CA ARG A 401 21.79 0.07 21.91
C ARG A 401 21.59 -0.83 20.69
N ALA A 402 20.55 -0.60 19.86
CA ALA A 402 20.16 -1.44 18.74
C ALA A 402 19.82 -2.90 19.12
N ASP A 403 19.34 -3.12 20.33
CA ASP A 403 18.85 -4.43 20.78
C ASP A 403 17.39 -4.62 20.33
N THR A 404 17.18 -4.72 19.02
CA THR A 404 15.86 -4.65 18.38
C THR A 404 15.53 -5.85 17.49
N ILE A 405 16.17 -7.01 17.71
CA ILE A 405 15.79 -8.25 17.02
C ILE A 405 14.34 -8.61 17.37
N GLY A 406 13.52 -8.84 16.34
CA GLY A 406 12.09 -9.14 16.45
C GLY A 406 11.20 -7.92 16.70
N VAL A 407 11.76 -6.72 16.87
CA VAL A 407 10.99 -5.49 17.07
C VAL A 407 10.53 -4.92 15.75
N PHE A 408 9.27 -4.51 15.70
CA PHE A 408 8.64 -4.01 14.48
C PHE A 408 9.37 -2.79 13.88
N GLN A 409 9.61 -2.81 12.57
CA GLN A 409 10.18 -1.73 11.73
C GLN A 409 11.63 -1.31 12.02
N ILE A 410 12.18 -1.58 13.20
CA ILE A 410 13.53 -1.13 13.60
C ILE A 410 14.53 -2.29 13.78
N GLU A 411 14.23 -3.46 13.22
CA GLU A 411 15.05 -4.68 13.32
C GLU A 411 15.97 -4.94 12.11
N SER A 412 15.85 -4.18 11.00
CA SER A 412 16.73 -4.38 9.85
C SER A 412 18.14 -3.90 10.13
N ARG A 413 19.15 -4.44 9.43
CA ARG A 413 20.55 -4.03 9.60
C ARG A 413 20.75 -2.51 9.46
N ALA A 414 20.05 -1.88 8.50
CA ALA A 414 20.15 -0.44 8.29
C ALA A 414 19.54 0.34 9.46
N GLN A 415 18.39 -0.11 9.98
CA GLN A 415 17.76 0.48 11.14
C GLN A 415 18.65 0.31 12.40
N MET A 416 19.12 -0.91 12.66
CA MET A 416 20.00 -1.19 13.81
C MET A 416 21.32 -0.40 13.75
N ALA A 417 21.89 -0.17 12.57
CA ALA A 417 23.09 0.67 12.42
C ALA A 417 22.82 2.16 12.68
N MET A 418 21.56 2.61 12.51
CA MET A 418 21.16 3.99 12.73
C MET A 418 20.83 4.29 14.19
N LEU A 419 20.23 3.36 14.92
CA LEU A 419 19.74 3.56 16.29
C LEU A 419 20.78 4.13 17.26
N PRO A 420 22.04 3.61 17.34
CA PRO A 420 23.07 4.18 18.23
C PRO A 420 23.50 5.62 17.85
N ARG A 421 23.27 6.01 16.60
CA ARG A 421 23.56 7.35 16.09
C ARG A 421 22.44 8.32 16.35
N MET A 422 21.21 7.82 16.33
CA MET A 422 19.96 8.54 16.53
C MET A 422 19.66 8.75 18.01
N GLN A 423 19.90 7.73 18.84
CA GLN A 423 19.59 7.70 20.28
C GLN A 423 18.19 8.23 20.59
N PRO A 424 17.12 7.48 20.21
CA PRO A 424 15.76 7.92 20.48
C PRO A 424 15.51 8.02 21.99
N GLU A 425 14.85 9.10 22.41
CA GLU A 425 14.48 9.38 23.80
C GLU A 425 12.97 9.62 23.96
N THR A 426 12.29 9.91 22.85
CA THR A 426 10.86 10.22 22.82
C THR A 426 10.15 9.42 21.73
N PHE A 427 8.83 9.35 21.83
CA PHE A 427 8.00 8.71 20.79
C PHE A 427 8.21 9.35 19.40
N TYR A 428 8.35 10.67 19.36
CA TYR A 428 8.57 11.37 18.07
C TYR A 428 9.93 11.03 17.45
N ASP A 429 10.96 10.73 18.25
CA ASP A 429 12.23 10.23 17.73
C ASP A 429 12.08 8.88 17.03
N LEU A 430 11.18 7.99 17.52
CA LEU A 430 10.84 6.75 16.82
C LEU A 430 10.09 7.02 15.51
N VAL A 431 9.21 8.00 15.47
CA VAL A 431 8.54 8.43 14.24
C VAL A 431 9.58 8.84 13.18
N ILE A 432 10.56 9.64 13.59
CA ILE A 432 11.67 10.01 12.70
C ILE A 432 12.52 8.79 12.32
N GLN A 433 12.87 7.93 13.28
CA GLN A 433 13.68 6.73 13.03
C GLN A 433 13.03 5.81 11.99
N VAL A 434 11.73 5.58 12.08
CA VAL A 434 10.97 4.77 11.10
C VAL A 434 11.02 5.41 9.71
N ALA A 435 10.97 6.75 9.63
CA ALA A 435 10.92 7.48 8.38
C ALA A 435 12.28 7.71 7.71
N ILE A 436 13.36 7.86 8.49
CA ILE A 436 14.66 8.32 8.01
C ILE A 436 15.44 7.23 7.29
N VAL A 437 15.28 5.95 7.70
CA VAL A 437 15.94 4.80 7.07
C VAL A 437 15.03 4.18 6.02
N ARG A 438 15.45 4.20 4.77
CA ARG A 438 14.64 3.78 3.61
C ARG A 438 15.34 2.70 2.79
N PRO A 439 14.58 1.80 2.13
CA PRO A 439 15.16 0.85 1.20
C PRO A 439 15.70 1.59 -0.05
N GLY A 440 16.98 1.39 -0.35
CA GLY A 440 17.69 2.03 -1.46
C GLY A 440 19.02 2.60 -1.00
N PRO A 441 19.86 3.13 -1.91
CA PRO A 441 21.05 3.87 -1.49
C PRO A 441 20.59 5.06 -0.64
N ILE A 442 21.07 5.11 0.60
CA ILE A 442 20.85 6.24 1.51
C ILE A 442 21.37 7.48 0.77
N GLN A 443 20.45 8.28 0.24
CA GLN A 443 20.83 9.56 -0.33
C GLN A 443 21.17 10.49 0.84
N GLY A 444 22.48 10.64 1.09
CA GLY A 444 23.08 11.16 2.30
C GLY A 444 22.76 12.61 2.64
N ASP A 445 22.11 13.36 1.76
CA ASP A 445 22.03 14.82 1.91
C ASP A 445 21.04 15.31 2.98
N MET A 446 20.07 14.47 3.42
CA MET A 446 19.13 14.86 4.50
C MET A 446 19.37 14.15 5.83
N VAL A 447 19.87 12.92 5.82
CA VAL A 447 20.18 12.15 7.03
C VAL A 447 21.34 12.79 7.79
N HIS A 448 22.38 13.21 7.08
CA HIS A 448 23.56 13.79 7.68
C HIS A 448 23.31 15.14 8.38
N PRO A 449 22.60 16.12 7.80
CA PRO A 449 22.25 17.35 8.50
C PRO A 449 21.43 17.10 9.76
N TYR A 450 20.41 16.25 9.70
CA TYR A 450 19.59 15.92 10.87
C TYR A 450 20.44 15.36 12.01
N LEU A 451 21.30 14.37 11.73
CA LEU A 451 22.17 13.75 12.76
C LEU A 451 23.22 14.73 13.32
N ARG A 452 23.81 15.59 12.47
CA ARG A 452 24.77 16.60 12.94
C ARG A 452 24.10 17.62 13.87
N ARG A 453 22.91 18.08 13.51
CA ARG A 453 22.11 19.00 14.33
C ARG A 453 21.68 18.38 15.64
N ARG A 454 21.24 17.12 15.60
CA ARG A 454 20.86 16.37 16.81
C ARG A 454 22.04 16.21 17.79
N ARG A 455 23.25 16.10 17.28
CA ARG A 455 24.48 16.00 18.10
C ARG A 455 25.07 17.33 18.49
N GLY A 456 24.50 18.45 18.05
CA GLY A 456 25.03 19.78 18.26
C GLY A 456 26.25 20.10 17.40
N GLU A 457 26.57 19.30 16.41
CA GLU A 457 27.71 19.50 15.47
C GLU A 457 27.40 20.57 14.41
N GLU A 458 26.11 20.86 14.19
CA GLU A 458 25.62 21.88 13.26
C GLU A 458 24.51 22.70 13.94
N PRO A 459 24.56 24.05 13.90
CA PRO A 459 23.50 24.88 14.46
C PRO A 459 22.21 24.73 13.64
N VAL A 460 21.06 24.83 14.31
CA VAL A 460 19.76 24.87 13.66
C VAL A 460 19.37 26.32 13.43
N ASP A 461 19.13 26.69 12.17
CA ASP A 461 18.67 28.01 11.78
C ASP A 461 17.29 27.95 11.13
N TYR A 462 16.41 28.89 11.51
CA TYR A 462 15.06 29.01 10.98
C TYR A 462 14.86 30.40 10.37
N PRO A 463 14.61 30.50 9.05
CA PRO A 463 14.46 31.81 8.39
C PRO A 463 13.25 32.61 8.84
N SER A 464 12.27 31.97 9.48
CA SER A 464 11.08 32.62 10.04
C SER A 464 10.45 31.79 11.18
N ALA A 465 9.69 32.44 12.04
CA ALA A 465 8.91 31.75 13.09
C ALA A 465 7.87 30.78 12.51
N ALA A 466 7.30 31.10 11.36
CA ALA A 466 6.36 30.19 10.67
C ALA A 466 7.04 28.89 10.21
N LEU A 467 8.25 28.96 9.68
CA LEU A 467 9.02 27.79 9.30
C LEU A 467 9.59 27.05 10.51
N GLN A 468 9.94 27.77 11.59
CA GLN A 468 10.32 27.13 12.84
C GLN A 468 9.20 26.24 13.35
N ALA A 469 7.95 26.72 13.41
CA ALA A 469 6.79 25.95 13.86
C ALA A 469 6.57 24.65 13.06
N VAL A 470 6.95 24.64 11.77
CA VAL A 470 6.86 23.46 10.90
C VAL A 470 8.02 22.48 11.07
N LEU A 471 9.23 23.00 11.29
CA LEU A 471 10.47 22.23 11.17
C LEU A 471 11.21 21.99 12.49
N GLU A 472 10.78 22.58 13.61
CA GLU A 472 11.49 22.46 14.89
C GLU A 472 11.64 21.01 15.37
N ARG A 473 10.59 20.18 15.19
CA ARG A 473 10.60 18.76 15.56
C ARG A 473 11.62 17.94 14.76
N THR A 474 11.99 18.41 13.58
CA THR A 474 12.96 17.76 12.69
C THR A 474 14.24 18.57 12.53
N LEU A 475 14.52 19.45 13.48
CA LEU A 475 15.74 20.25 13.56
C LEU A 475 16.03 21.01 12.25
N GLY A 476 15.00 21.60 11.66
CA GLY A 476 15.09 22.39 10.44
C GLY A 476 15.25 21.58 9.15
N VAL A 477 15.10 20.25 9.20
CA VAL A 477 15.19 19.38 8.02
C VAL A 477 13.78 18.89 7.66
N PRO A 478 13.27 19.14 6.45
CA PRO A 478 12.00 18.58 6.03
C PRO A 478 12.17 17.07 5.82
N LEU A 479 11.57 16.24 6.66
CA LEU A 479 11.64 14.78 6.60
C LEU A 479 10.33 14.14 6.10
N PHE A 480 9.21 14.85 6.22
CA PHE A 480 7.88 14.34 5.94
C PHE A 480 7.18 15.07 4.79
N GLN A 481 6.32 14.35 4.07
CA GLN A 481 5.49 14.94 3.01
C GLN A 481 4.61 16.07 3.55
N GLU A 482 4.07 15.90 4.74
CA GLU A 482 3.25 16.87 5.43
C GLU A 482 4.01 18.17 5.70
N GLN A 483 5.27 18.09 6.08
CA GLN A 483 6.13 19.27 6.26
C GLN A 483 6.34 20.04 4.95
N VAL A 484 6.53 19.33 3.84
CA VAL A 484 6.63 19.97 2.51
C VAL A 484 5.32 20.70 2.16
N MET A 485 4.16 20.09 2.44
CA MET A 485 2.87 20.75 2.27
C MET A 485 2.74 21.98 3.15
N GLN A 486 3.10 21.88 4.42
CA GLN A 486 3.06 23.00 5.37
C GLN A 486 4.00 24.13 4.96
N ILE A 487 5.23 23.81 4.51
CA ILE A 487 6.17 24.81 3.96
C ILE A 487 5.52 25.55 2.79
N ALA A 488 4.91 24.84 1.84
CA ALA A 488 4.23 25.45 0.70
C ALA A 488 3.07 26.37 1.13
N ILE A 489 2.32 25.98 2.17
CA ILE A 489 1.22 26.79 2.71
C ILE A 489 1.77 28.05 3.40
N VAL A 490 2.66 27.90 4.40
CA VAL A 490 3.07 29.03 5.26
C VAL A 490 4.09 29.94 4.60
N ALA A 491 5.01 29.41 3.80
CA ALA A 491 6.08 30.18 3.19
C ALA A 491 5.78 30.61 1.75
N ALA A 492 4.96 29.88 0.99
CA ALA A 492 4.64 30.22 -0.39
C ALA A 492 3.15 30.54 -0.66
N GLY A 493 2.29 30.45 0.36
CA GLY A 493 0.86 30.83 0.28
C GLY A 493 -0.01 29.90 -0.55
N TYR A 494 0.34 28.64 -0.60
CA TYR A 494 -0.50 27.63 -1.23
C TYR A 494 -1.79 27.40 -0.41
N SER A 495 -2.89 27.09 -1.07
CA SER A 495 -4.04 26.46 -0.40
C SER A 495 -3.68 25.02 -0.01
N GLY A 496 -4.45 24.43 0.93
CA GLY A 496 -4.26 23.03 1.31
C GLY A 496 -4.30 22.07 0.12
N GLY A 497 -5.25 22.27 -0.81
CA GLY A 497 -5.36 21.45 -2.02
C GLY A 497 -4.22 21.65 -3.01
N GLN A 498 -3.72 22.89 -3.16
CA GLN A 498 -2.52 23.17 -3.98
C GLN A 498 -1.28 22.50 -3.40
N ALA A 499 -1.15 22.48 -2.07
CA ALA A 499 -0.06 21.77 -1.40
C ALA A 499 -0.17 20.25 -1.58
N ASP A 500 -1.39 19.68 -1.59
CA ASP A 500 -1.59 18.26 -1.92
C ASP A 500 -1.29 17.96 -3.38
N GLN A 501 -1.60 18.86 -4.32
CA GLN A 501 -1.18 18.71 -5.72
C GLN A 501 0.34 18.70 -5.86
N LEU A 502 1.07 19.58 -5.14
CA LEU A 502 2.54 19.55 -5.10
C LEU A 502 3.04 18.19 -4.61
N ARG A 503 2.49 17.68 -3.51
CA ARG A 503 2.84 16.36 -2.97
C ARG A 503 2.65 15.23 -3.99
N ARG A 504 1.53 15.21 -4.71
CA ARG A 504 1.25 14.20 -5.76
C ARG A 504 2.19 14.34 -6.95
N SER A 505 2.50 15.56 -7.34
CA SER A 505 3.47 15.84 -8.41
C SER A 505 4.86 15.33 -8.03
N MET A 506 5.26 15.41 -6.75
CA MET A 506 6.50 14.82 -6.24
C MET A 506 6.53 13.29 -6.43
N ALA A 507 5.45 12.59 -6.08
CA ALA A 507 5.37 11.12 -6.22
C ALA A 507 5.35 10.64 -7.69
N ALA A 508 4.89 11.47 -8.61
CA ALA A 508 4.72 11.14 -10.03
C ALA A 508 5.84 11.68 -10.94
N TRP A 509 6.71 12.57 -10.46
CA TRP A 509 7.58 13.36 -11.30
C TRP A 509 8.54 12.55 -12.17
N LYS A 510 9.08 11.43 -11.68
CA LYS A 510 9.94 10.53 -12.48
C LYS A 510 9.20 9.81 -13.60
N ARG A 511 7.89 9.62 -13.45
CA ARG A 511 7.09 8.90 -14.46
C ARG A 511 6.45 9.82 -15.49
N ARG A 512 6.08 11.06 -15.09
CA ARG A 512 5.24 11.96 -15.91
C ARG A 512 5.87 13.31 -16.19
N GLY A 513 7.02 13.67 -15.55
CA GLY A 513 7.53 15.05 -15.53
C GLY A 513 6.51 15.96 -14.85
N GLY A 514 6.86 17.09 -14.29
CA GLY A 514 5.81 18.00 -13.82
C GLY A 514 6.07 18.72 -12.51
N LEU A 515 7.31 18.69 -11.98
CA LEU A 515 7.65 19.49 -10.82
C LEU A 515 8.01 20.96 -11.18
N GLU A 516 8.44 21.21 -12.42
CA GLU A 516 8.86 22.57 -12.86
C GLU A 516 7.76 23.64 -12.76
N PRO A 517 6.48 23.39 -13.06
CA PRO A 517 5.44 24.40 -12.82
C PRO A 517 5.30 24.82 -11.36
N HIS A 518 5.61 23.91 -10.43
CA HIS A 518 5.60 24.20 -9.00
C HIS A 518 6.85 24.99 -8.56
N ARG A 519 7.98 24.90 -9.27
CA ARG A 519 9.20 25.64 -8.97
C ARG A 519 8.97 27.15 -9.02
N GLU A 520 8.46 27.62 -10.13
CA GLU A 520 8.20 29.06 -10.32
C GLU A 520 7.19 29.58 -9.29
N LYS A 521 6.07 28.86 -9.12
CA LYS A 521 5.03 29.25 -8.17
C LYS A 521 5.51 29.25 -6.73
N LEU A 522 6.27 28.22 -6.29
CA LEU A 522 6.82 28.12 -4.94
C LEU A 522 7.82 29.27 -4.71
N THR A 523 8.77 29.44 -5.63
CA THR A 523 9.81 30.47 -5.54
C THR A 523 9.19 31.87 -5.49
N GLN A 524 8.24 32.16 -6.37
CA GLN A 524 7.56 33.45 -6.41
C GLN A 524 6.78 33.72 -5.12
N GLY A 525 5.99 32.74 -4.67
CA GLY A 525 5.22 32.86 -3.42
C GLY A 525 6.10 33.06 -2.17
N MET A 526 7.30 32.48 -2.14
CA MET A 526 8.28 32.69 -1.07
C MET A 526 8.90 34.08 -1.13
N LEU A 527 9.27 34.55 -2.33
CA LEU A 527 9.81 35.92 -2.53
C LEU A 527 8.81 37.00 -2.08
N GLU A 528 7.54 36.84 -2.42
CA GLU A 528 6.46 37.74 -1.99
C GLU A 528 6.27 37.81 -0.46
N ARG A 529 6.73 36.77 0.26
CA ARG A 529 6.68 36.67 1.73
C ARG A 529 8.02 37.00 2.40
N GLY A 530 8.97 37.56 1.62
CA GLY A 530 10.22 38.09 2.15
C GLY A 530 11.37 37.08 2.30
N TYR A 531 11.22 35.86 1.77
CA TYR A 531 12.31 34.89 1.71
C TYR A 531 13.26 35.22 0.56
N THR A 532 14.54 34.85 0.72
CA THR A 532 15.54 35.06 -0.34
C THR A 532 15.37 34.02 -1.46
N ARG A 533 15.78 34.38 -2.68
CA ARG A 533 15.74 33.45 -3.82
C ARG A 533 16.57 32.20 -3.57
N GLU A 534 17.75 32.37 -3.00
CA GLU A 534 18.66 31.26 -2.64
C GLU A 534 18.00 30.26 -1.68
N TYR A 535 17.26 30.77 -0.69
CA TYR A 535 16.53 29.91 0.25
C TYR A 535 15.38 29.20 -0.45
N ALA A 536 14.61 29.88 -1.27
CA ALA A 536 13.49 29.29 -2.02
C ALA A 536 13.96 28.18 -2.99
N GLU A 537 15.07 28.41 -3.69
CA GLU A 537 15.67 27.42 -4.57
C GLU A 537 16.22 26.21 -3.80
N ARG A 538 16.85 26.42 -2.64
CA ARG A 538 17.30 25.35 -1.76
C ARG A 538 16.14 24.48 -1.26
N ILE A 539 15.04 25.10 -0.83
CA ILE A 539 13.81 24.37 -0.44
C ILE A 539 13.26 23.58 -1.63
N PHE A 540 13.23 24.18 -2.83
CA PHE A 540 12.75 23.45 -4.01
C PHE A 540 13.62 22.23 -4.36
N GLU A 541 14.95 22.35 -4.29
CA GLU A 541 15.85 21.21 -4.53
C GLU A 541 15.70 20.12 -3.43
N GLN A 542 15.45 20.52 -2.18
CA GLN A 542 15.08 19.56 -1.13
C GLN A 542 13.77 18.86 -1.46
N ILE A 543 12.73 19.58 -1.88
CA ILE A 543 11.44 19.02 -2.31
C ILE A 543 11.61 18.06 -3.49
N LYS A 544 12.46 18.38 -4.46
CA LYS A 544 12.79 17.54 -5.60
C LYS A 544 13.49 16.24 -5.17
N GLY A 545 14.42 16.30 -4.22
CA GLY A 545 15.01 15.13 -3.57
C GLY A 545 13.98 14.27 -2.84
N PHE A 546 12.90 14.86 -2.33
CA PHE A 546 11.75 14.16 -1.74
C PHE A 546 10.92 13.38 -2.74
N GLY A 547 10.89 13.79 -4.03
CA GLY A 547 10.08 13.15 -5.06
C GLY A 547 10.35 11.65 -5.22
N ASP A 548 11.53 11.21 -4.81
CA ASP A 548 11.87 9.79 -4.80
C ASP A 548 11.45 9.07 -3.51
N TYR A 549 11.32 9.79 -2.37
CA TYR A 549 11.31 9.16 -1.04
C TYR A 549 10.53 9.91 0.04
N GLY A 550 9.62 10.85 -0.31
CA GLY A 550 8.79 11.51 0.69
C GLY A 550 8.03 10.50 1.55
N PHE A 551 8.32 10.42 2.87
CA PHE A 551 7.63 9.51 3.77
C PHE A 551 6.45 10.23 4.43
N PRO A 552 5.28 9.59 4.54
CA PRO A 552 4.17 10.17 5.28
C PRO A 552 4.43 10.16 6.79
N GLU A 553 4.29 11.30 7.45
CA GLU A 553 4.43 11.42 8.91
C GLU A 553 3.40 10.55 9.64
N SER A 554 2.16 10.58 9.18
CA SER A 554 1.07 9.77 9.72
C SER A 554 1.33 8.26 9.62
N HIS A 555 1.94 7.80 8.51
CA HIS A 555 2.34 6.40 8.37
C HIS A 555 3.49 6.04 9.32
N ALA A 556 4.48 6.93 9.46
CA ALA A 556 5.58 6.77 10.40
C ALA A 556 5.07 6.72 11.85
N ALA A 557 4.13 7.58 12.22
CA ALA A 557 3.54 7.61 13.58
C ALA A 557 2.76 6.31 13.89
N SER A 558 1.93 5.85 12.97
CA SER A 558 1.20 4.58 13.13
C SER A 558 2.14 3.39 13.32
N PHE A 559 3.27 3.37 12.61
CA PHE A 559 4.26 2.30 12.74
C PHE A 559 5.17 2.48 13.97
N ALA A 560 5.48 3.70 14.36
CA ALA A 560 6.22 3.99 15.59
C ALA A 560 5.48 3.50 16.84
N LEU A 561 4.15 3.54 16.85
CA LEU A 561 3.33 3.00 17.94
C LEU A 561 3.59 1.50 18.14
N LEU A 562 3.58 0.74 17.06
CA LEU A 562 3.85 -0.70 17.11
C LEU A 562 5.34 -1.01 17.38
N ALA A 563 6.25 -0.17 16.85
CA ALA A 563 7.68 -0.26 17.15
C ALA A 563 7.93 -0.06 18.64
N TYR A 564 7.29 0.95 19.24
CA TYR A 564 7.39 1.20 20.68
C TYR A 564 6.78 0.07 21.49
N ALA A 565 5.53 -0.35 21.19
CA ALA A 565 4.85 -1.41 21.91
C ALA A 565 5.63 -2.73 21.87
N SER A 566 6.13 -3.14 20.69
CA SER A 566 6.95 -4.35 20.57
C SER A 566 8.31 -4.21 21.27
N SER A 567 8.91 -3.02 21.30
CA SER A 567 10.13 -2.75 22.07
C SER A 567 9.89 -2.86 23.56
N TRP A 568 8.80 -2.27 24.05
CA TRP A 568 8.43 -2.35 25.47
C TRP A 568 8.20 -3.80 25.91
N LEU A 569 7.47 -4.58 25.10
CA LEU A 569 7.25 -6.02 25.38
C LEU A 569 8.57 -6.79 25.38
N LYS A 570 9.48 -6.52 24.44
CA LYS A 570 10.81 -7.12 24.43
C LYS A 570 11.62 -6.75 25.68
N CYS A 571 11.58 -5.48 26.08
CA CYS A 571 12.36 -4.96 27.22
C CYS A 571 11.89 -5.56 28.56
N HIS A 572 10.58 -5.56 28.78
CA HIS A 572 10.00 -5.90 30.08
C HIS A 572 9.48 -7.33 30.20
N GLU A 573 9.08 -7.94 29.07
CA GLU A 573 8.49 -9.27 29.02
C GLU A 573 9.11 -10.14 27.90
N PRO A 574 10.46 -10.25 27.85
CA PRO A 574 11.16 -10.85 26.71
C PRO A 574 10.78 -12.31 26.46
N ALA A 575 10.42 -13.08 27.49
CA ALA A 575 10.01 -14.49 27.35
C ALA A 575 8.65 -14.58 26.62
N ALA A 576 7.66 -13.81 27.08
CA ALA A 576 6.34 -13.76 26.45
C ALA A 576 6.42 -13.23 25.02
N PHE A 577 7.24 -12.19 24.79
CA PHE A 577 7.44 -11.61 23.47
C PHE A 577 8.08 -12.60 22.49
N ALA A 578 9.12 -13.32 22.91
CA ALA A 578 9.75 -14.37 22.07
C ALA A 578 8.75 -15.48 21.72
N CYS A 579 7.93 -15.95 22.69
CA CYS A 579 6.86 -16.91 22.43
C CYS A 579 5.84 -16.36 21.43
N GLY A 580 5.37 -15.12 21.62
CA GLY A 580 4.40 -14.46 20.73
C GLY A 580 4.92 -14.34 19.30
N LEU A 581 6.20 -13.99 19.11
CA LEU A 581 6.84 -13.93 17.80
C LEU A 581 6.90 -15.30 17.12
N ILE A 582 7.38 -16.33 17.82
CA ILE A 582 7.54 -17.69 17.27
C ILE A 582 6.17 -18.28 16.93
N ASN A 583 5.18 -18.11 17.79
CA ASN A 583 3.82 -18.58 17.56
C ASN A 583 3.06 -17.83 16.44
N SER A 584 3.64 -16.73 15.97
CA SER A 584 3.10 -15.93 14.85
C SER A 584 3.91 -16.09 13.56
N TRP A 585 4.91 -16.95 13.58
CA TRP A 585 5.77 -17.20 12.42
C TRP A 585 4.96 -17.90 11.28
N PRO A 586 5.17 -17.63 9.97
CA PRO A 586 6.30 -16.87 9.40
C PRO A 586 6.05 -15.36 9.37
N MET A 587 6.89 -14.59 10.04
CA MET A 587 6.89 -13.13 10.01
C MET A 587 8.27 -12.56 10.37
N GLY A 588 8.53 -11.29 10.04
CA GLY A 588 9.78 -10.60 10.35
C GLY A 588 10.98 -11.09 9.54
N PHE A 589 12.18 -10.64 9.96
CA PHE A 589 13.45 -10.92 9.27
C PHE A 589 14.20 -12.12 9.85
N TYR A 590 13.83 -12.57 11.05
CA TYR A 590 14.58 -13.55 11.82
C TYR A 590 13.86 -14.89 11.89
N SER A 591 14.63 -15.97 11.75
CA SER A 591 14.12 -17.32 11.95
C SER A 591 13.79 -17.59 13.43
N PRO A 592 12.93 -18.58 13.75
CA PRO A 592 12.67 -18.99 15.12
C PRO A 592 13.94 -19.26 15.91
N ASP A 593 14.96 -19.91 15.32
CA ASP A 593 16.24 -20.16 15.98
C ASP A 593 16.97 -18.87 16.35
N GLN A 594 16.98 -17.86 15.48
CA GLN A 594 17.60 -16.56 15.77
C GLN A 594 16.87 -15.82 16.89
N ILE A 595 15.54 -15.91 16.96
CA ILE A 595 14.74 -15.35 18.07
C ILE A 595 15.07 -16.06 19.37
N LEU A 596 15.18 -17.39 19.37
CA LEU A 596 15.58 -18.17 20.56
C LEU A 596 17.01 -17.87 21.00
N GLN A 597 17.94 -17.68 20.08
CA GLN A 597 19.31 -17.27 20.41
C GLN A 597 19.34 -15.88 21.05
N ASP A 598 18.53 -14.94 20.54
CA ASP A 598 18.38 -13.62 21.13
C ASP A 598 17.81 -13.71 22.55
N ALA A 599 16.76 -14.50 22.77
CA ALA A 599 16.18 -14.76 24.07
C ALA A 599 17.23 -15.31 25.07
N ARG A 600 18.08 -16.27 24.65
CA ARG A 600 19.17 -16.79 25.47
C ARG A 600 20.22 -15.74 25.83
N ARG A 601 20.55 -14.82 24.93
CA ARG A 601 21.46 -13.70 25.21
C ARG A 601 20.91 -12.76 26.27
N HIS A 602 19.59 -12.66 26.39
CA HIS A 602 18.89 -11.92 27.45
C HIS A 602 18.72 -12.74 28.74
N GLY A 603 19.41 -13.86 28.88
CA GLY A 603 19.39 -14.69 30.08
C GLY A 603 18.17 -15.59 30.23
N LEU A 604 17.34 -15.70 29.20
CA LEU A 604 16.16 -16.57 29.26
C LEU A 604 16.55 -18.05 29.15
N ARG A 605 15.93 -18.88 29.97
CA ARG A 605 16.04 -20.32 29.85
C ARG A 605 15.08 -20.84 28.80
N VAL A 606 15.62 -21.34 27.70
CA VAL A 606 14.86 -21.96 26.62
C VAL A 606 15.01 -23.47 26.74
N LEU A 607 13.93 -24.15 27.07
CA LEU A 607 13.90 -25.60 27.19
C LEU A 607 13.84 -26.26 25.81
N PRO A 608 14.45 -27.46 25.64
CA PRO A 608 14.33 -28.20 24.39
C PRO A 608 12.90 -28.72 24.20
N VAL A 609 12.52 -28.98 22.96
CA VAL A 609 11.24 -29.65 22.62
C VAL A 609 11.26 -31.05 23.27
N ASP A 610 10.23 -31.37 24.04
CA ASP A 610 10.02 -32.66 24.67
C ASP A 610 8.62 -33.17 24.36
N VAL A 611 8.52 -34.30 23.70
CA VAL A 611 7.25 -34.93 23.27
C VAL A 611 6.25 -35.16 24.41
N ARG A 612 6.73 -35.21 25.67
CA ARG A 612 5.88 -35.42 26.85
C ARG A 612 5.27 -34.13 27.39
N HIS A 613 5.88 -32.98 27.08
CA HIS A 613 5.54 -31.69 27.70
C HIS A 613 5.23 -30.57 26.68
N SER A 614 5.84 -30.66 25.49
CA SER A 614 5.67 -29.58 24.49
C SER A 614 4.33 -29.70 23.76
N ALA A 615 3.64 -28.58 23.62
CA ALA A 615 2.53 -28.41 22.70
C ALA A 615 3.04 -27.93 21.32
N TRP A 616 2.13 -27.62 20.40
CA TRP A 616 2.48 -27.03 19.10
C TRP A 616 3.06 -25.62 19.27
N ASP A 617 2.40 -24.81 20.09
CA ASP A 617 2.82 -23.45 20.39
C ASP A 617 3.83 -23.39 21.55
N CYS A 618 4.75 -22.42 21.47
CA CYS A 618 5.61 -22.07 22.58
C CYS A 618 4.80 -21.53 23.77
N SER A 619 5.13 -21.92 24.96
CA SER A 619 4.47 -21.49 26.20
C SER A 619 5.47 -20.98 27.23
N LEU A 620 4.98 -20.28 28.25
CA LEU A 620 5.75 -19.86 29.41
C LEU A 620 5.62 -20.91 30.51
N GLU A 621 6.74 -21.38 31.01
CA GLU A 621 6.77 -22.29 32.17
C GLU A 621 7.17 -21.49 33.41
N SER A 622 6.52 -21.77 34.55
CA SER A 622 6.96 -21.25 35.84
C SER A 622 8.21 -22.01 36.26
N LEU A 623 9.28 -21.32 36.64
CA LEU A 623 10.37 -21.91 37.36
C LEU A 623 9.87 -22.17 38.79
N THR A 624 9.32 -23.37 39.04
CA THR A 624 9.09 -23.89 40.39
C THR A 624 10.39 -24.40 40.98
#